data_f33bddfab4bd6cdb5c9d7be2d0119d0d
#
_entry.id   f33bddfab4bd6cdb5c9d7be2d0119d0d
#
_cell.length_a   1.000
_cell.length_b   1.000
_cell.length_c   1.000
_cell.angle_alpha   90.00
_cell.angle_beta   90.00
_cell.angle_gamma   90.00
#
_symmetry.space_group_name_H-M   'P 1'
#
loop_
_entity.id
_entity.type
_entity.pdbx_description
1 polymer ?
#
loop_
_entity_poly.entity_id
_entity_poly.type
_entity_poly.pdbx_seq_one_letter_code
_entity_poly.pdbx_strand_id
1 'polypeptide(L)'
;MGISNVMLKNPTSLQYVNASVAIASAMGLRRRGFNITGDAIKEALEDTFLLGRQQYLEKENVLVDGAHNVDSLKFLHDTLKNVYGGKRKVLVCAALKDKDVTYFNDMAKDQFEKVFVSQMEYERCFKNTELATIFDDEVETVLCSDTEDAYRKAKEYIGDQDVMVVFAGSIYQAGEALDMQTK
;
A
#
# COMPACT_ATOMS: atom_id res chain seq x y z
N MET A 1 8.40 -11.10 31.77
CA MET A 1 7.40 -10.03 31.52
C MET A 1 6.90 -10.24 30.11
N GLY A 2 5.65 -10.60 29.92
CA GLY A 2 5.01 -10.80 28.64
C GLY A 2 4.32 -9.51 28.20
N ILE A 3 4.38 -9.18 26.91
CA ILE A 3 3.53 -8.17 26.29
C ILE A 3 2.42 -8.96 25.62
N SER A 4 1.17 -8.72 25.99
CA SER A 4 0.01 -9.44 25.47
C SER A 4 -1.12 -8.48 25.14
N ASN A 5 -2.03 -8.93 24.28
CA ASN A 5 -3.21 -8.16 23.88
C ASN A 5 -2.90 -6.79 23.28
N VAL A 6 -1.93 -6.73 22.34
CA VAL A 6 -1.60 -5.51 21.59
C VAL A 6 -2.54 -5.39 20.40
N MET A 7 -3.18 -4.24 20.25
CA MET A 7 -4.07 -3.91 19.13
C MET A 7 -3.41 -2.88 18.23
N LEU A 8 -2.94 -3.30 17.05
CA LEU A 8 -2.34 -2.38 16.07
C LEU A 8 -3.44 -1.59 15.34
N LYS A 9 -3.19 -0.29 15.07
CA LYS A 9 -4.10 0.54 14.25
C LYS A 9 -4.12 0.15 12.76
N ASN A 10 -3.01 -0.43 12.26
CA ASN A 10 -2.94 -1.04 10.91
C ASN A 10 -2.69 -2.55 11.06
N PRO A 11 -3.71 -3.39 11.31
CA PRO A 11 -3.53 -4.80 11.66
C PRO A 11 -3.35 -5.69 10.42
N THR A 12 -2.22 -5.55 9.71
CA THR A 12 -1.86 -6.37 8.55
C THR A 12 -0.75 -7.37 8.88
N SER A 13 -0.61 -8.43 8.08
CA SER A 13 0.43 -9.44 8.29
C SER A 13 1.83 -8.82 8.36
N LEU A 14 2.14 -7.87 7.48
CA LEU A 14 3.42 -7.15 7.48
C LEU A 14 3.61 -6.33 8.76
N GLN A 15 2.57 -5.67 9.26
CA GLN A 15 2.66 -4.85 10.46
C GLN A 15 2.81 -5.70 11.73
N TYR A 16 2.27 -6.90 11.78
CA TYR A 16 2.57 -7.84 12.86
C TYR A 16 4.04 -8.27 12.88
N VAL A 17 4.64 -8.51 11.72
CA VAL A 17 6.09 -8.79 11.62
C VAL A 17 6.90 -7.58 12.08
N ASN A 18 6.60 -6.38 11.60
CA ASN A 18 7.28 -5.14 12.00
C ASN A 18 7.17 -4.88 13.50
N ALA A 19 5.97 -5.03 14.08
CA ALA A 19 5.76 -4.91 15.53
C ALA A 19 6.58 -5.93 16.32
N SER A 20 6.69 -7.16 15.85
CA SER A 20 7.52 -8.19 16.50
C SER A 20 9.00 -7.81 16.52
N VAL A 21 9.51 -7.25 15.42
CA VAL A 21 10.90 -6.74 15.34
C VAL A 21 11.09 -5.54 16.27
N ALA A 22 10.11 -4.61 16.32
CA ALA A 22 10.16 -3.45 17.21
C ALA A 22 10.19 -3.89 18.69
N ILE A 23 9.35 -4.86 19.08
CA ILE A 23 9.34 -5.45 20.43
C ILE A 23 10.72 -6.05 20.75
N ALA A 24 11.26 -6.89 19.87
CA ALA A 24 12.57 -7.52 20.07
C ALA A 24 13.69 -6.49 20.23
N SER A 25 13.67 -5.42 19.44
CA SER A 25 14.62 -4.32 19.52
C SER A 25 14.51 -3.56 20.85
N ALA A 26 13.30 -3.22 21.28
CA ALA A 26 13.05 -2.55 22.56
C ALA A 26 13.51 -3.42 23.76
N MET A 27 13.26 -4.73 23.70
CA MET A 27 13.75 -5.67 24.70
C MET A 27 15.29 -5.77 24.72
N GLY A 28 15.93 -5.70 23.54
CA GLY A 28 17.39 -5.64 23.41
C GLY A 28 17.99 -4.39 24.06
N LEU A 29 17.37 -3.24 23.83
CA LEU A 29 17.77 -1.97 24.46
C LEU A 29 17.61 -2.00 25.98
N ARG A 30 16.48 -2.56 26.47
CA ARG A 30 16.24 -2.73 27.89
C ARG A 30 17.33 -3.58 28.57
N ARG A 31 17.80 -4.67 27.94
CA ARG A 31 18.93 -5.48 28.44
C ARG A 31 20.23 -4.69 28.55
N ARG A 32 20.37 -3.60 27.80
CA ARG A 32 21.52 -2.68 27.84
C ARG A 32 21.35 -1.55 28.87
N GLY A 33 20.27 -1.57 29.68
CA GLY A 33 20.05 -0.62 30.76
C GLY A 33 19.13 0.56 30.41
N PHE A 34 18.53 0.61 29.20
CA PHE A 34 17.51 1.61 28.91
C PHE A 34 16.23 1.35 29.70
N ASN A 35 15.65 2.41 30.26
CA ASN A 35 14.41 2.31 31.03
C ASN A 35 13.19 2.20 30.10
N ILE A 36 12.93 0.99 29.59
CA ILE A 36 11.80 0.69 28.70
C ILE A 36 10.91 -0.32 29.43
N THR A 37 9.67 0.06 29.72
CA THR A 37 8.68 -0.81 30.36
C THR A 37 7.88 -1.60 29.32
N GLY A 38 7.20 -2.70 29.74
CA GLY A 38 6.30 -3.44 28.86
C GLY A 38 5.08 -2.60 28.47
N ASP A 39 4.59 -1.79 29.38
CA ASP A 39 3.44 -0.91 29.14
C ASP A 39 3.78 0.19 28.12
N ALA A 40 4.98 0.78 28.21
CA ALA A 40 5.44 1.75 27.22
C ALA A 40 5.58 1.14 25.82
N ILE A 41 6.04 -0.12 25.69
CA ILE A 41 6.09 -0.81 24.40
C ILE A 41 4.66 -1.05 23.88
N LYS A 42 3.76 -1.50 24.73
CA LYS A 42 2.35 -1.74 24.36
C LYS A 42 1.68 -0.44 23.87
N GLU A 43 1.75 0.61 24.66
CA GLU A 43 1.19 1.92 24.36
C GLU A 43 1.74 2.47 23.03
N ALA A 44 3.07 2.42 22.82
CA ALA A 44 3.68 2.86 21.58
C ALA A 44 3.19 2.08 20.35
N LEU A 45 3.00 0.76 20.47
CA LEU A 45 2.48 -0.06 19.37
C LEU A 45 1.00 0.23 19.07
N GLU A 46 0.19 0.42 20.11
CA GLU A 46 -1.25 0.72 19.99
C GLU A 46 -1.49 2.14 19.46
N ASP A 47 -0.60 3.09 19.74
CA ASP A 47 -0.71 4.47 19.26
C ASP A 47 -0.11 4.70 17.88
N THR A 48 0.78 3.83 17.45
CA THR A 48 1.42 3.98 16.13
C THR A 48 0.41 3.74 15.01
N PHE A 49 0.26 4.72 14.13
CA PHE A 49 -0.44 4.63 12.86
C PHE A 49 0.51 4.98 11.72
N LEU A 50 0.63 4.09 10.75
CA LEU A 50 1.51 4.27 9.60
C LEU A 50 0.69 4.69 8.38
N LEU A 51 0.79 5.96 7.98
CA LEU A 51 0.13 6.50 6.80
C LEU A 51 0.60 5.77 5.53
N GLY A 52 -0.33 5.50 4.63
CA GLY A 52 -0.04 4.83 3.37
C GLY A 52 0.50 3.40 3.52
N ARG A 53 0.14 2.70 4.61
CA ARG A 53 0.45 1.29 4.84
C ARG A 53 -0.84 0.50 4.97
N GLN A 54 -1.35 0.00 3.84
CA GLN A 54 -2.64 -0.68 3.72
C GLN A 54 -3.76 0.12 4.42
N GLN A 55 -3.73 1.43 4.21
CA GLN A 55 -4.69 2.35 4.78
C GLN A 55 -5.98 2.33 3.96
N TYR A 56 -7.04 1.77 4.53
CA TYR A 56 -8.34 1.75 3.89
C TYR A 56 -9.18 2.97 4.32
N LEU A 57 -9.62 3.74 3.34
CA LEU A 57 -10.49 4.89 3.47
C LEU A 57 -11.91 4.43 3.10
N GLU A 58 -12.68 4.10 4.12
CA GLU A 58 -13.96 3.38 3.95
C GLU A 58 -14.99 4.19 3.16
N LYS A 59 -15.10 5.49 3.42
CA LYS A 59 -16.08 6.36 2.75
C LYS A 59 -15.82 6.50 1.25
N GLU A 60 -14.56 6.57 0.87
CA GLU A 60 -14.10 6.75 -0.51
C GLU A 60 -13.99 5.41 -1.24
N ASN A 61 -14.01 4.28 -0.52
CA ASN A 61 -13.71 2.93 -0.97
C ASN A 61 -12.32 2.86 -1.65
N VAL A 62 -11.31 3.41 -0.96
CA VAL A 62 -9.93 3.55 -1.45
C VAL A 62 -8.98 2.85 -0.49
N LEU A 63 -8.07 2.02 -1.01
CA LEU A 63 -6.95 1.44 -0.27
C LEU A 63 -5.64 2.08 -0.73
N VAL A 64 -4.88 2.64 0.20
CA VAL A 64 -3.59 3.26 -0.09
C VAL A 64 -2.45 2.44 0.54
N ASP A 65 -1.52 1.97 -0.30
CA ASP A 65 -0.32 1.27 0.17
C ASP A 65 0.93 1.76 -0.56
N GLY A 66 1.97 2.06 0.19
CA GLY A 66 3.30 2.39 -0.35
C GLY A 66 4.13 1.17 -0.75
N ALA A 67 3.53 0.02 -1.05
CA ALA A 67 4.23 -1.17 -1.57
C ALA A 67 4.97 -0.82 -2.86
N HIS A 68 6.28 -1.12 -2.93
CA HIS A 68 7.15 -0.63 -4.00
C HIS A 68 8.27 -1.61 -4.39
N ASN A 69 8.20 -2.85 -3.94
CA ASN A 69 9.10 -3.93 -4.31
C ASN A 69 8.34 -5.27 -4.26
N VAL A 70 8.95 -6.33 -4.81
CA VAL A 70 8.33 -7.66 -4.91
C VAL A 70 7.75 -8.14 -3.58
N ASP A 71 8.49 -8.03 -2.48
CA ASP A 71 8.03 -8.55 -1.19
C ASP A 71 6.84 -7.76 -0.65
N SER A 72 6.89 -6.41 -0.71
CA SER A 72 5.77 -5.57 -0.26
C SER A 72 4.53 -5.73 -1.16
N LEU A 73 4.71 -5.92 -2.47
CA LEU A 73 3.60 -6.21 -3.40
C LEU A 73 2.96 -7.58 -3.10
N LYS A 74 3.74 -8.61 -2.73
CA LYS A 74 3.20 -9.89 -2.29
C LYS A 74 2.36 -9.75 -1.02
N PHE A 75 2.83 -8.99 -0.02
CA PHE A 75 2.03 -8.72 1.18
C PHE A 75 0.73 -7.97 0.88
N LEU A 76 0.77 -6.99 -0.03
CA LEU A 76 -0.44 -6.30 -0.49
C LEU A 76 -1.37 -7.28 -1.19
N HIS A 77 -0.85 -8.10 -2.11
CA HIS A 77 -1.62 -9.12 -2.84
C HIS A 77 -2.34 -10.08 -1.89
N ASP A 78 -1.63 -10.62 -0.90
CA ASP A 78 -2.21 -11.50 0.13
C ASP A 78 -3.35 -10.80 0.89
N THR A 79 -3.19 -9.52 1.21
CA THR A 79 -4.25 -8.74 1.86
C THR A 79 -5.44 -8.53 0.93
N LEU A 80 -5.22 -8.17 -0.33
CA LEU A 80 -6.29 -8.00 -1.33
C LEU A 80 -7.09 -9.28 -1.50
N LYS A 81 -6.43 -10.44 -1.48
CA LYS A 81 -7.05 -11.76 -1.62
C LYS A 81 -7.80 -12.19 -0.36
N ASN A 82 -7.19 -12.06 0.80
CA ASN A 82 -7.71 -12.65 2.03
C ASN A 82 -8.68 -11.74 2.79
N VAL A 83 -8.52 -10.41 2.67
CA VAL A 83 -9.36 -9.42 3.37
C VAL A 83 -10.39 -8.81 2.42
N TYR A 84 -10.00 -8.54 1.18
CA TYR A 84 -10.83 -7.86 0.18
C TYR A 84 -11.18 -8.74 -1.03
N GLY A 85 -11.08 -10.07 -0.91
CA GLY A 85 -11.30 -11.01 -2.01
C GLY A 85 -12.69 -10.94 -2.64
N GLY A 86 -13.72 -10.53 -1.87
CA GLY A 86 -15.07 -10.33 -2.39
C GLY A 86 -15.33 -8.99 -3.09
N LYS A 87 -14.36 -8.04 -3.06
CA LYS A 87 -14.51 -6.72 -3.69
C LYS A 87 -13.92 -6.72 -5.10
N ARG A 88 -14.62 -6.08 -6.03
CA ARG A 88 -14.06 -5.67 -7.32
C ARG A 88 -13.05 -4.56 -7.10
N LYS A 89 -11.98 -4.52 -7.89
CA LYS A 89 -10.86 -3.61 -7.66
C LYS A 89 -10.27 -3.07 -8.96
N VAL A 90 -9.79 -1.82 -8.92
CA VAL A 90 -8.92 -1.23 -9.94
C VAL A 90 -7.62 -0.75 -9.29
N LEU A 91 -6.51 -0.83 -10.01
CA LEU A 91 -5.20 -0.40 -9.54
C LEU A 91 -4.84 0.97 -10.12
N VAL A 92 -4.36 1.87 -9.28
CA VAL A 92 -3.63 3.09 -9.67
C VAL A 92 -2.19 2.91 -9.24
N CYS A 93 -1.25 2.89 -10.18
CA CYS A 93 0.16 2.62 -9.86
C CYS A 93 1.13 3.61 -10.50
N ALA A 94 2.19 3.92 -9.75
CA ALA A 94 3.41 4.55 -10.21
C ALA A 94 4.59 3.96 -9.45
N ALA A 95 5.78 3.91 -10.04
CA ALA A 95 6.93 3.29 -9.42
C ALA A 95 8.23 4.03 -9.70
N LEU A 96 9.24 3.81 -8.86
CA LEU A 96 10.60 4.29 -9.07
C LEU A 96 11.43 3.25 -9.83
N LYS A 97 12.31 3.71 -10.73
CA LYS A 97 13.16 2.87 -11.61
C LYS A 97 14.16 1.99 -10.85
N ASP A 98 14.51 2.37 -9.63
CA ASP A 98 15.43 1.61 -8.77
C ASP A 98 14.73 0.50 -7.97
N LYS A 99 13.45 0.25 -8.21
CA LYS A 99 12.65 -0.78 -7.55
C LYS A 99 12.25 -1.89 -8.51
N ASP A 100 12.33 -3.12 -8.02
CA ASP A 100 11.76 -4.27 -8.72
C ASP A 100 10.26 -4.34 -8.45
N VAL A 101 9.48 -4.04 -9.47
CA VAL A 101 8.02 -4.04 -9.45
C VAL A 101 7.42 -5.03 -10.45
N THR A 102 8.20 -5.99 -10.92
CA THR A 102 7.76 -7.01 -11.89
C THR A 102 6.55 -7.81 -11.41
N TYR A 103 6.40 -7.97 -10.10
CA TYR A 103 5.25 -8.65 -9.49
C TYR A 103 3.91 -7.93 -9.70
N PHE A 104 3.90 -6.70 -10.19
CA PHE A 104 2.66 -6.00 -10.53
C PHE A 104 1.81 -6.75 -11.54
N ASN A 105 2.42 -7.38 -12.54
CA ASN A 105 1.69 -8.12 -13.56
C ASN A 105 0.88 -9.28 -12.96
N ASP A 106 1.53 -10.11 -12.14
CA ASP A 106 0.88 -11.26 -11.50
C ASP A 106 -0.25 -10.82 -10.56
N MET A 107 0.00 -9.78 -9.77
CA MET A 107 -1.00 -9.20 -8.87
C MET A 107 -2.16 -8.59 -9.66
N ALA A 108 -1.88 -7.92 -10.79
CA ALA A 108 -2.90 -7.29 -11.61
C ALA A 108 -3.85 -8.33 -12.21
N LYS A 109 -3.32 -9.40 -12.79
CA LYS A 109 -4.13 -10.49 -13.35
C LYS A 109 -5.06 -11.16 -12.34
N ASP A 110 -4.59 -11.32 -11.10
CA ASP A 110 -5.36 -12.02 -10.06
C ASP A 110 -6.39 -11.12 -9.37
N GLN A 111 -6.13 -9.80 -9.24
CA GLN A 111 -6.90 -8.95 -8.34
C GLN A 111 -7.62 -7.76 -8.98
N PHE A 112 -7.26 -7.34 -10.19
CA PHE A 112 -7.74 -6.07 -10.74
C PHE A 112 -8.42 -6.23 -12.09
N GLU A 113 -9.50 -5.46 -12.28
CA GLU A 113 -10.23 -5.40 -13.56
C GLU A 113 -9.52 -4.49 -14.56
N LYS A 114 -8.81 -3.47 -14.07
CA LYS A 114 -8.11 -2.48 -14.88
C LYS A 114 -6.99 -1.82 -14.08
N VAL A 115 -5.94 -1.40 -14.79
CA VAL A 115 -4.79 -0.71 -14.21
C VAL A 115 -4.65 0.68 -14.82
N PHE A 116 -4.58 1.70 -13.98
CA PHE A 116 -4.31 3.09 -14.34
C PHE A 116 -2.85 3.40 -14.01
N VAL A 117 -2.03 3.48 -15.06
CA VAL A 117 -0.58 3.67 -14.93
C VAL A 117 -0.27 5.15 -14.99
N SER A 118 0.12 5.71 -13.85
CA SER A 118 0.51 7.11 -13.71
C SER A 118 2.02 7.29 -13.66
N GLN A 119 2.45 8.54 -13.66
CA GLN A 119 3.82 8.92 -13.32
C GLN A 119 3.76 10.03 -12.26
N MET A 120 4.83 10.14 -11.48
CA MET A 120 5.02 11.21 -10.51
C MET A 120 6.02 12.23 -11.06
N GLU A 121 5.91 13.49 -10.67
CA GLU A 121 6.92 14.51 -10.94
C GLU A 121 8.19 14.28 -10.10
N TYR A 122 8.88 13.18 -10.38
CA TYR A 122 10.08 12.77 -9.68
C TYR A 122 11.08 12.15 -10.65
N GLU A 123 12.32 12.64 -10.68
CA GLU A 123 13.34 12.27 -11.67
C GLU A 123 13.55 10.75 -11.82
N ARG A 124 13.47 10.02 -10.69
CA ARG A 124 13.64 8.56 -10.66
C ARG A 124 12.35 7.77 -10.92
N CYS A 125 11.24 8.44 -11.21
CA CYS A 125 9.99 7.75 -11.54
C CYS A 125 10.08 7.10 -12.92
N PHE A 126 9.49 5.93 -13.08
CA PHE A 126 9.17 5.43 -14.41
C PHE A 126 8.23 6.41 -15.12
N LYS A 127 8.44 6.60 -16.42
CA LYS A 127 7.37 7.16 -17.24
C LYS A 127 6.21 6.17 -17.29
N ASN A 128 4.99 6.67 -17.38
CA ASN A 128 3.80 5.82 -17.50
C ASN A 128 3.92 4.79 -18.63
N THR A 129 4.47 5.19 -19.80
CA THR A 129 4.71 4.31 -20.94
C THR A 129 5.75 3.22 -20.66
N GLU A 130 6.78 3.51 -19.85
CA GLU A 130 7.79 2.53 -19.45
C GLU A 130 7.20 1.55 -18.42
N LEU A 131 6.46 2.04 -17.41
CA LEU A 131 5.85 1.19 -16.39
C LEU A 131 4.77 0.29 -16.98
N ALA A 132 4.03 0.76 -17.96
CA ALA A 132 2.99 -0.02 -18.62
C ALA A 132 3.53 -1.28 -19.32
N THR A 133 4.81 -1.31 -19.73
CA THR A 133 5.41 -2.49 -20.37
C THR A 133 5.62 -3.67 -19.40
N ILE A 134 5.43 -3.48 -18.11
CA ILE A 134 5.48 -4.57 -17.12
C ILE A 134 4.23 -5.45 -17.19
N PHE A 135 3.11 -4.86 -17.61
CA PHE A 135 1.84 -5.57 -17.77
C PHE A 135 1.77 -6.21 -19.15
N ASP A 136 1.31 -7.44 -19.22
CA ASP A 136 1.07 -8.11 -20.49
C ASP A 136 -0.31 -7.76 -21.10
N ASP A 137 -0.59 -8.30 -22.29
CA ASP A 137 -1.82 -8.01 -23.05
C ASP A 137 -3.11 -8.49 -22.36
N GLU A 138 -3.01 -9.33 -21.32
CA GLU A 138 -4.19 -9.78 -20.55
C GLU A 138 -4.64 -8.73 -19.52
N VAL A 139 -3.77 -7.75 -19.21
CA VAL A 139 -4.06 -6.69 -18.24
C VAL A 139 -4.43 -5.41 -18.97
N GLU A 140 -5.69 -4.99 -18.87
CA GLU A 140 -6.12 -3.73 -19.47
C GLU A 140 -5.50 -2.54 -18.72
N THR A 141 -4.63 -1.78 -19.43
CA THR A 141 -3.92 -0.62 -18.88
C THR A 141 -4.40 0.68 -19.50
N VAL A 142 -4.45 1.76 -18.68
CA VAL A 142 -4.73 3.14 -19.11
C VAL A 142 -3.58 4.03 -18.70
N LEU A 143 -2.97 4.74 -19.68
CA LEU A 143 -1.91 5.70 -19.38
C LEU A 143 -2.50 7.01 -18.86
N CYS A 144 -1.92 7.51 -17.78
CA CYS A 144 -2.35 8.71 -17.07
C CYS A 144 -1.15 9.66 -16.87
N SER A 145 -1.40 10.98 -16.92
CA SER A 145 -0.34 11.99 -16.82
C SER A 145 0.30 12.03 -15.43
N ASP A 146 -0.50 11.84 -14.39
CA ASP A 146 -0.13 11.94 -12.98
C ASP A 146 -1.09 11.13 -12.11
N THR A 147 -0.91 11.17 -10.80
CA THR A 147 -1.73 10.41 -9.84
C THR A 147 -3.16 10.93 -9.78
N GLU A 148 -3.37 12.24 -9.94
CA GLU A 148 -4.72 12.85 -9.92
C GLU A 148 -5.53 12.47 -11.17
N ASP A 149 -4.92 12.53 -12.36
CA ASP A 149 -5.54 12.07 -13.61
C ASP A 149 -5.88 10.57 -13.55
N ALA A 150 -4.98 9.75 -12.98
CA ALA A 150 -5.22 8.33 -12.83
C ALA A 150 -6.40 8.05 -11.89
N TYR A 151 -6.48 8.74 -10.76
CA TYR A 151 -7.61 8.60 -9.84
C TYR A 151 -8.93 9.07 -10.47
N ARG A 152 -8.91 10.22 -11.14
CA ARG A 152 -10.09 10.75 -11.86
C ARG A 152 -10.61 9.75 -12.90
N LYS A 153 -9.71 9.21 -13.75
CA LYS A 153 -10.07 8.21 -14.76
C LYS A 153 -10.56 6.90 -14.13
N ALA A 154 -9.96 6.47 -13.01
CA ALA A 154 -10.43 5.32 -12.26
C ALA A 154 -11.86 5.57 -11.74
N LYS A 155 -12.14 6.73 -11.16
CA LYS A 155 -13.49 7.10 -10.69
C LYS A 155 -14.49 7.20 -11.84
N GLU A 156 -14.11 7.75 -12.99
CA GLU A 156 -14.95 7.78 -14.19
C GLU A 156 -15.27 6.36 -14.70
N TYR A 157 -14.30 5.45 -14.69
CA TYR A 157 -14.47 4.06 -15.10
C TYR A 157 -15.45 3.31 -14.18
N ILE A 158 -15.31 3.45 -12.87
CA ILE A 158 -16.14 2.74 -11.90
C ILE A 158 -17.55 3.35 -11.76
N GLY A 159 -17.73 4.66 -12.03
CA GLY A 159 -19.01 5.35 -11.84
C GLY A 159 -19.57 5.15 -10.43
N ASP A 160 -20.84 4.77 -10.34
CA ASP A 160 -21.55 4.50 -9.08
C ASP A 160 -21.40 3.05 -8.58
N GLN A 161 -20.50 2.25 -9.19
CA GLN A 161 -20.31 0.85 -8.82
C GLN A 161 -19.46 0.73 -7.55
N ASP A 162 -19.72 -0.31 -6.73
CA ASP A 162 -18.90 -0.65 -5.57
C ASP A 162 -17.60 -1.35 -6.01
N VAL A 163 -16.68 -0.56 -6.53
CA VAL A 163 -15.34 -0.99 -6.95
C VAL A 163 -14.30 -0.24 -6.13
N MET A 164 -13.39 -0.95 -5.49
CA MET A 164 -12.33 -0.37 -4.68
C MET A 164 -11.19 0.14 -5.54
N VAL A 165 -10.75 1.38 -5.33
CA VAL A 165 -9.52 1.90 -5.92
C VAL A 165 -8.36 1.58 -5.01
N VAL A 166 -7.31 0.94 -5.54
CA VAL A 166 -6.09 0.60 -4.81
C VAL A 166 -4.93 1.40 -5.38
N PHE A 167 -4.22 2.14 -4.53
CA PHE A 167 -2.97 2.81 -4.87
C PHE A 167 -1.79 1.99 -4.40
N ALA A 168 -0.84 1.69 -5.29
CA ALA A 168 0.39 0.98 -4.96
C ALA A 168 1.54 1.28 -5.93
N GLY A 169 2.79 1.09 -5.47
CA GLY A 169 4.01 1.20 -6.28
C GLY A 169 5.01 2.21 -5.75
N SER A 170 4.57 3.16 -4.93
CA SER A 170 5.45 4.17 -4.33
C SER A 170 4.87 4.76 -3.06
N ILE A 171 5.75 5.00 -2.09
CA ILE A 171 5.37 5.77 -0.89
C ILE A 171 5.07 7.24 -1.23
N TYR A 172 5.68 7.78 -2.28
CA TYR A 172 5.39 9.14 -2.76
C TYR A 172 3.97 9.20 -3.35
N GLN A 173 3.61 8.24 -4.20
CA GLN A 173 2.25 8.15 -4.72
C GLN A 173 1.22 7.94 -3.61
N ALA A 174 1.56 7.14 -2.59
CA ALA A 174 0.69 6.97 -1.42
C ALA A 174 0.44 8.31 -0.70
N GLY A 175 1.47 9.17 -0.59
CA GLY A 175 1.31 10.54 -0.07
C GLY A 175 0.37 11.38 -0.92
N GLU A 176 0.60 11.45 -2.25
CA GLU A 176 -0.28 12.17 -3.19
C GLU A 176 -1.74 11.67 -3.10
N ALA A 177 -1.93 10.34 -3.02
CA ALA A 177 -3.26 9.75 -2.90
C ALA A 177 -3.97 10.19 -1.61
N LEU A 178 -3.27 10.22 -0.47
CA LEU A 178 -3.84 10.66 0.81
C LEU A 178 -4.15 12.15 0.81
N ASP A 179 -3.28 12.98 0.22
CA ASP A 179 -3.50 14.43 0.12
C ASP A 179 -4.76 14.77 -0.71
N MET A 180 -5.05 13.97 -1.74
CA MET A 180 -6.29 14.14 -2.53
C MET A 180 -7.56 13.82 -1.74
N GLN A 181 -7.49 12.93 -0.74
CA GLN A 181 -8.65 12.53 0.06
C GLN A 181 -8.92 13.48 1.24
N THR A 182 -8.01 14.42 1.51
CA THR A 182 -8.15 15.39 2.62
C THR A 182 -8.63 16.79 2.16
N LYS A 183 -8.76 16.98 0.85
CA LYS A 183 -9.30 18.22 0.24
C LYS A 183 -10.81 18.10 0.03
#